data_ac50cda2454bc58560a46afea2c17650
#
_entry.id   ac50cda2454bc58560a46afea2c17650
#
_cell.length_a   1.000
_cell.length_b   1.000
_cell.length_c   1.000
_cell.angle_alpha   90.00
_cell.angle_beta   90.00
_cell.angle_gamma   90.00
#
_symmetry.space_group_name_H-M   'P 1'
#
loop_
_entity.id
_entity.type
_entity.pdbx_description
1 polymer ?
#
loop_
_entity_poly.entity_id
_entity_poly.type
_entity_poly.pdbx_seq_one_letter_code
_entity_poly.pdbx_strand_id
1 'polypeptide(L)'
;NTPLLADLKPSGKYSMEDLHAIGGIPGVLKYMLENDMLHGDCLTVTGKTLAENLKDVPNLIEGQDIIRTLDKPIKDTGHIRILFGNLATEGAVAKITGKEGLSFTGPANVFDSEIAVNEGIKTGKVKKGDVVIIRYEGPKGAPGMPEMLKPTSSIMGAGLGKEVALITDGRFSGGSHGFVVGHVAPEAQVGGNIALVENGDIIAIDAVNNTINIEISDDELAERKSKWKAPALKATNGALYKYAKTVSSASKGCVTDEF
;
A
#
# COMPACT_ATOMS: atom_id res chain seq x y z
N ASN A 1 9.03 -0.49 -11.79
CA ASN A 1 9.82 -1.02 -12.92
C ASN A 1 10.54 -2.34 -12.60
N THR A 2 10.61 -2.74 -11.33
CA THR A 2 11.25 -4.00 -10.96
C THR A 2 10.36 -5.19 -11.31
N PRO A 3 10.81 -6.15 -12.12
CA PRO A 3 10.01 -7.30 -12.47
C PRO A 3 9.78 -8.23 -11.27
N LEU A 4 8.72 -9.01 -11.31
CA LEU A 4 8.47 -10.06 -10.34
C LEU A 4 9.27 -11.30 -10.71
N LEU A 5 10.31 -11.59 -9.94
CA LEU A 5 11.21 -12.73 -10.18
C LEU A 5 10.96 -13.89 -9.24
N ALA A 6 10.54 -13.61 -7.99
CA ALA A 6 10.44 -14.59 -6.91
C ALA A 6 9.05 -15.22 -6.83
N ASP A 7 8.96 -16.53 -7.00
CA ASP A 7 7.71 -17.30 -6.85
C ASP A 7 7.50 -17.78 -5.40
N LEU A 8 7.48 -16.82 -4.47
CA LEU A 8 7.43 -17.07 -3.03
C LEU A 8 6.05 -16.84 -2.41
N LYS A 9 5.70 -17.65 -1.41
CA LYS A 9 4.52 -17.42 -0.56
C LYS A 9 4.58 -16.03 0.09
N PRO A 10 3.41 -15.38 0.34
CA PRO A 10 2.05 -15.93 0.25
C PRO A 10 1.43 -15.93 -1.16
N SER A 11 1.99 -15.25 -2.14
CA SER A 11 1.42 -15.14 -3.50
C SER A 11 1.92 -16.21 -4.47
N GLY A 12 3.07 -16.80 -4.20
CA GLY A 12 3.74 -17.81 -4.99
C GLY A 12 3.72 -19.20 -4.36
N LYS A 13 4.49 -20.11 -4.94
CA LYS A 13 4.49 -21.54 -4.63
C LYS A 13 5.47 -21.92 -3.52
N TYR A 14 6.66 -21.32 -3.50
CA TYR A 14 7.78 -21.73 -2.66
C TYR A 14 7.81 -21.02 -1.31
N SER A 15 8.48 -21.61 -0.33
CA SER A 15 8.74 -21.02 0.99
C SER A 15 10.09 -20.28 1.02
N MET A 16 10.35 -19.54 2.11
CA MET A 16 11.67 -18.94 2.35
C MET A 16 12.74 -20.00 2.63
N GLU A 17 12.36 -21.19 3.12
CA GLU A 17 13.26 -22.33 3.29
C GLU A 17 13.76 -22.85 1.95
N ASP A 18 12.86 -22.97 0.96
CA ASP A 18 13.21 -23.35 -0.41
C ASP A 18 14.18 -22.33 -1.02
N LEU A 19 13.92 -21.03 -0.80
CA LEU A 19 14.83 -19.97 -1.24
C LEU A 19 16.22 -20.10 -0.59
N HIS A 20 16.26 -20.38 0.72
CA HIS A 20 17.52 -20.56 1.44
C HIS A 20 18.35 -21.69 0.80
N ALA A 21 17.71 -22.79 0.44
CA ALA A 21 18.38 -23.96 -0.15
C ALA A 21 19.05 -23.67 -1.51
N ILE A 22 18.62 -22.66 -2.25
CA ILE A 22 19.17 -22.30 -3.57
C ILE A 22 20.19 -21.15 -3.55
N GLY A 23 20.56 -20.62 -2.38
CA GLY A 23 21.51 -19.51 -2.23
C GLY A 23 20.98 -18.36 -1.37
N GLY A 24 19.73 -18.42 -0.97
CA GLY A 24 19.10 -17.48 -0.03
C GLY A 24 19.05 -16.03 -0.52
N ILE A 25 18.76 -15.14 0.39
CA ILE A 25 18.73 -13.70 0.13
C ILE A 25 20.08 -13.17 -0.40
N PRO A 26 21.25 -13.58 0.15
CA PRO A 26 22.52 -13.12 -0.40
C PRO A 26 22.71 -13.47 -1.89
N GLY A 27 22.33 -14.68 -2.31
CA GLY A 27 22.38 -15.09 -3.72
C GLY A 27 21.44 -14.26 -4.62
N VAL A 28 20.23 -13.94 -4.13
CA VAL A 28 19.31 -13.04 -4.85
C VAL A 28 19.89 -11.64 -4.97
N LEU A 29 20.42 -11.07 -3.87
CA LEU A 29 21.02 -9.73 -3.90
C LEU A 29 22.23 -9.67 -4.86
N LYS A 30 23.06 -10.72 -4.88
CA LYS A 30 24.16 -10.82 -5.85
C LYS A 30 23.63 -10.84 -7.27
N TYR A 31 22.64 -11.68 -7.57
CA TYR A 31 22.01 -11.73 -8.89
C TYR A 31 21.46 -10.37 -9.32
N MET A 32 20.78 -9.67 -8.43
CA MET A 32 20.25 -8.33 -8.71
C MET A 32 21.35 -7.30 -8.93
N LEU A 33 22.45 -7.36 -8.15
CA LEU A 33 23.59 -6.46 -8.29
C LEU A 33 24.30 -6.67 -9.63
N GLU A 34 24.52 -7.92 -10.04
CA GLU A 34 25.16 -8.28 -11.32
C GLU A 34 24.32 -7.88 -12.55
N ASN A 35 23.03 -7.55 -12.33
CA ASN A 35 22.11 -7.09 -13.36
C ASN A 35 21.71 -5.60 -13.19
N ASP A 36 22.53 -4.80 -12.53
CA ASP A 36 22.37 -3.35 -12.35
C ASP A 36 21.05 -2.92 -11.68
N MET A 37 20.46 -3.80 -10.85
CA MET A 37 19.22 -3.53 -10.15
C MET A 37 19.42 -2.98 -8.73
N LEU A 38 20.65 -2.92 -8.24
CA LEU A 38 21.01 -2.45 -6.92
C LEU A 38 22.21 -1.49 -6.98
N HIS A 39 22.25 -0.56 -6.04
CA HIS A 39 23.38 0.35 -5.84
C HIS A 39 24.47 -0.34 -5.01
N GLY A 40 25.47 -0.88 -5.66
CA GLY A 40 26.52 -1.67 -5.03
C GLY A 40 27.51 -0.87 -4.18
N ASP A 41 27.60 0.44 -4.40
CA ASP A 41 28.46 1.40 -3.70
C ASP A 41 27.92 1.86 -2.35
N CYS A 42 26.65 1.56 -2.04
CA CYS A 42 26.05 1.93 -0.79
C CYS A 42 26.70 1.24 0.40
N LEU A 43 27.08 2.04 1.42
CA LEU A 43 27.64 1.54 2.67
C LEU A 43 26.60 0.76 3.49
N THR A 44 27.01 -0.36 4.03
CA THR A 44 26.15 -1.22 4.86
C THR A 44 26.57 -1.19 6.34
N VAL A 45 25.79 -1.83 7.20
CA VAL A 45 26.06 -1.94 8.65
C VAL A 45 27.38 -2.69 8.98
N THR A 46 27.94 -3.41 8.01
CA THR A 46 29.24 -4.10 8.18
C THR A 46 30.44 -3.18 8.05
N GLY A 47 30.24 -1.91 7.69
CA GLY A 47 31.28 -0.96 7.34
C GLY A 47 31.89 -1.17 5.95
N LYS A 48 31.33 -2.08 5.15
CA LYS A 48 31.66 -2.33 3.76
C LYS A 48 30.51 -1.96 2.85
N THR A 49 30.79 -1.76 1.58
CA THR A 49 29.74 -1.55 0.57
C THR A 49 28.94 -2.83 0.33
N LEU A 50 27.77 -2.69 -0.30
CA LEU A 50 26.94 -3.84 -0.67
C LEU A 50 27.72 -4.77 -1.64
N ALA A 51 28.39 -4.23 -2.63
CA ALA A 51 29.20 -4.98 -3.57
C ALA A 51 30.34 -5.75 -2.89
N GLU A 52 31.05 -5.13 -1.94
CA GLU A 52 32.09 -5.81 -1.16
C GLU A 52 31.55 -6.97 -0.33
N ASN A 53 30.36 -6.81 0.26
CA ASN A 53 29.73 -7.90 1.03
C ASN A 53 29.26 -9.06 0.15
N LEU A 54 28.88 -8.79 -1.10
CA LEU A 54 28.36 -9.82 -2.01
C LEU A 54 29.44 -10.48 -2.88
N LYS A 55 30.68 -9.98 -2.87
CA LYS A 55 31.77 -10.43 -3.73
C LYS A 55 31.99 -11.95 -3.68
N ASP A 56 32.04 -12.51 -2.50
CA ASP A 56 32.34 -13.91 -2.26
C ASP A 56 31.09 -14.78 -2.03
N VAL A 57 29.90 -14.21 -2.20
CA VAL A 57 28.64 -14.96 -2.08
C VAL A 57 28.48 -15.85 -3.32
N PRO A 58 28.12 -17.14 -3.15
CA PRO A 58 27.83 -18.03 -4.27
C PRO A 58 26.65 -17.51 -5.13
N ASN A 59 26.68 -17.84 -6.40
CA ASN A 59 25.52 -17.60 -7.27
C ASN A 59 24.35 -18.50 -6.87
N LEU A 60 23.14 -18.14 -7.28
CA LEU A 60 21.98 -19.02 -7.16
C LEU A 60 22.26 -20.36 -7.87
N ILE A 61 21.74 -21.46 -7.32
CA ILE A 61 21.90 -22.81 -7.90
C ILE A 61 21.32 -22.80 -9.32
N GLU A 62 22.12 -23.32 -10.25
CA GLU A 62 21.72 -23.45 -11.65
C GLU A 62 20.53 -24.41 -11.81
N GLY A 63 19.59 -24.08 -12.71
CA GLY A 63 18.40 -24.90 -13.00
C GLY A 63 17.27 -24.78 -11.96
N GLN A 64 17.41 -23.95 -10.92
CA GLN A 64 16.33 -23.65 -10.00
C GLN A 64 15.24 -22.79 -10.69
N ASP A 65 14.00 -22.85 -10.21
CA ASP A 65 12.84 -22.14 -10.75
C ASP A 65 12.13 -21.23 -9.74
N ILE A 66 12.72 -21.03 -8.56
CA ILE A 66 12.20 -20.18 -7.48
C ILE A 66 12.39 -18.70 -7.81
N ILE A 67 13.61 -18.35 -8.27
CA ILE A 67 13.96 -17.02 -8.75
C ILE A 67 14.09 -17.08 -10.28
N ARG A 68 13.20 -16.43 -10.97
CA ARG A 68 13.22 -16.34 -12.44
C ARG A 68 14.32 -15.40 -12.91
N THR A 69 14.78 -15.63 -14.12
CA THR A 69 15.72 -14.73 -14.80
C THR A 69 15.02 -13.48 -15.33
N LEU A 70 15.78 -12.41 -15.55
CA LEU A 70 15.25 -11.14 -16.05
C LEU A 70 14.65 -11.22 -17.47
N ASP A 71 15.11 -12.17 -18.27
CA ASP A 71 14.57 -12.45 -19.61
C ASP A 71 13.28 -13.26 -19.58
N LYS A 72 12.96 -13.89 -18.44
CA LYS A 72 11.75 -14.71 -18.25
C LYS A 72 11.13 -14.48 -16.86
N PRO A 73 10.77 -13.26 -16.50
CA PRO A 73 10.18 -12.96 -15.22
C PRO A 73 8.77 -13.61 -15.09
N ILE A 74 8.30 -13.74 -13.86
CA ILE A 74 6.90 -14.15 -13.59
C ILE A 74 5.94 -13.06 -14.12
N LYS A 75 6.34 -11.80 -13.98
CA LYS A 75 5.64 -10.63 -14.48
C LYS A 75 6.66 -9.51 -14.74
N ASP A 76 6.49 -8.76 -15.81
CA ASP A 76 7.43 -7.69 -16.23
C ASP A 76 7.46 -6.50 -15.25
N THR A 77 6.50 -6.41 -14.35
CA THR A 77 6.38 -5.33 -13.36
C THR A 77 6.11 -5.88 -11.98
N GLY A 78 6.48 -5.14 -10.95
CA GLY A 78 6.13 -5.44 -9.56
C GLY A 78 4.62 -5.35 -9.29
N HIS A 79 4.21 -5.80 -8.11
CA HIS A 79 2.82 -5.72 -7.64
C HIS A 79 2.48 -4.39 -6.97
N ILE A 80 3.47 -3.55 -6.68
CA ILE A 80 3.27 -2.24 -6.08
C ILE A 80 3.12 -1.21 -7.18
N ARG A 81 2.05 -0.42 -7.12
CA ARG A 81 1.78 0.73 -7.97
C ARG A 81 1.63 1.97 -7.11
N ILE A 82 2.23 3.06 -7.54
CA ILE A 82 2.01 4.37 -6.91
C ILE A 82 1.00 5.11 -7.76
N LEU A 83 -0.17 5.38 -7.17
CA LEU A 83 -1.28 6.04 -7.84
C LEU A 83 -1.31 7.52 -7.46
N PHE A 84 -1.61 8.38 -8.43
CA PHE A 84 -1.78 9.82 -8.24
C PHE A 84 -3.13 10.27 -8.80
N GLY A 85 -3.64 11.37 -8.29
CA GLY A 85 -4.89 11.95 -8.76
C GLY A 85 -5.48 12.93 -7.77
N ASN A 86 -6.69 13.42 -8.06
CA ASN A 86 -7.32 14.37 -7.15
C ASN A 86 -7.69 13.76 -5.78
N LEU A 87 -7.82 12.42 -5.68
CA LEU A 87 -8.02 11.76 -4.38
C LEU A 87 -6.72 11.62 -3.58
N ALA A 88 -5.58 11.48 -4.25
CA ALA A 88 -4.26 11.25 -3.64
C ALA A 88 -3.20 12.14 -4.31
N THR A 89 -3.20 13.43 -4.00
CA THR A 89 -2.32 14.42 -4.65
C THR A 89 -0.85 14.23 -4.33
N GLU A 90 -0.51 13.61 -3.20
CA GLU A 90 0.84 13.21 -2.82
C GLU A 90 1.12 11.71 -3.06
N GLY A 91 0.14 11.01 -3.62
CA GLY A 91 0.24 9.60 -3.98
C GLY A 91 -0.48 8.65 -3.02
N ALA A 92 -0.68 7.44 -3.50
CA ALA A 92 -1.21 6.30 -2.75
C ALA A 92 -0.51 5.02 -3.21
N VAL A 93 -0.46 4.00 -2.37
CA VAL A 93 0.18 2.72 -2.67
C VAL A 93 -0.88 1.65 -2.92
N ALA A 94 -0.93 1.13 -4.14
CA ALA A 94 -1.80 0.02 -4.51
C ALA A 94 -1.02 -1.28 -4.63
N LYS A 95 -1.58 -2.36 -4.10
CA LYS A 95 -1.08 -3.72 -4.33
C LYS A 95 -1.95 -4.35 -5.43
N ILE A 96 -1.44 -4.41 -6.64
CA ILE A 96 -2.13 -4.90 -7.82
C ILE A 96 -1.42 -6.13 -8.37
N THR A 97 -1.94 -7.32 -8.06
CA THR A 97 -1.36 -8.57 -8.56
C THR A 97 -1.79 -8.87 -10.00
N GLY A 98 -2.91 -8.29 -10.43
CA GLY A 98 -3.57 -8.52 -11.72
C GLY A 98 -4.69 -9.56 -11.65
N LYS A 99 -4.82 -10.29 -10.54
CA LYS A 99 -5.89 -11.28 -10.33
C LYS A 99 -7.24 -10.62 -10.01
N GLU A 100 -7.19 -9.42 -9.46
CA GLU A 100 -8.32 -8.55 -9.11
C GLU A 100 -8.74 -7.58 -10.23
N GLY A 101 -8.02 -7.56 -11.33
CA GLY A 101 -8.15 -6.58 -12.40
C GLY A 101 -7.12 -5.44 -12.28
N LEU A 102 -7.11 -4.54 -13.27
CA LEU A 102 -6.21 -3.38 -13.33
C LEU A 102 -6.94 -2.05 -13.11
N SER A 103 -8.26 -2.06 -13.04
CA SER A 103 -9.09 -0.89 -12.78
C SER A 103 -10.29 -1.24 -11.94
N PHE A 104 -10.80 -0.28 -11.19
CA PHE A 104 -12.02 -0.41 -10.42
C PHE A 104 -12.72 0.95 -10.35
N THR A 105 -14.03 0.97 -10.64
CA THR A 105 -14.85 2.17 -10.52
C THR A 105 -16.15 1.82 -9.80
N GLY A 106 -16.51 2.61 -8.81
CA GLY A 106 -17.73 2.36 -8.05
C GLY A 106 -18.06 3.47 -7.05
N PRO A 107 -19.25 3.41 -6.44
CA PRO A 107 -19.67 4.37 -5.42
C PRO A 107 -18.86 4.20 -4.14
N ALA A 108 -18.47 5.31 -3.54
CA ALA A 108 -17.82 5.35 -2.25
C ALA A 108 -18.77 4.91 -1.13
N ASN A 109 -18.28 4.06 -0.25
CA ASN A 109 -18.90 3.69 1.02
C ASN A 109 -17.91 4.01 2.15
N VAL A 110 -18.16 5.13 2.85
CA VAL A 110 -17.17 5.80 3.70
C VAL A 110 -17.32 5.42 5.17
N PHE A 111 -16.20 5.11 5.80
CA PHE A 111 -16.09 4.77 7.22
C PHE A 111 -14.95 5.54 7.88
N ASP A 112 -15.19 6.12 9.06
CA ASP A 112 -14.20 6.95 9.77
C ASP A 112 -13.32 6.16 10.75
N SER A 113 -13.32 4.83 10.66
CA SER A 113 -12.42 3.97 11.43
C SER A 113 -12.46 2.51 10.95
N GLU A 114 -11.43 1.74 11.33
CA GLU A 114 -11.41 0.28 11.18
C GLU A 114 -12.59 -0.40 11.87
N ILE A 115 -13.00 0.09 13.05
CA ILE A 115 -14.14 -0.47 13.82
C ILE A 115 -15.44 -0.28 13.03
N ALA A 116 -15.66 0.92 12.50
CA ALA A 116 -16.87 1.24 11.75
C ALA A 116 -17.02 0.40 10.48
N VAL A 117 -15.94 0.20 9.72
CA VAL A 117 -15.99 -0.64 8.51
C VAL A 117 -16.24 -2.11 8.84
N ASN A 118 -15.62 -2.65 9.88
CA ASN A 118 -15.87 -4.03 10.29
C ASN A 118 -17.35 -4.28 10.68
N GLU A 119 -17.96 -3.32 11.37
CA GLU A 119 -19.39 -3.38 11.67
C GLU A 119 -20.25 -3.19 10.40
N GLY A 120 -19.82 -2.32 9.49
CA GLY A 120 -20.48 -2.13 8.19
C GLY A 120 -20.49 -3.40 7.33
N ILE A 121 -19.37 -4.14 7.30
CA ILE A 121 -19.29 -5.42 6.60
C ILE A 121 -20.21 -6.46 7.25
N LYS A 122 -20.13 -6.60 8.57
CA LYS A 122 -20.97 -7.56 9.34
C LYS A 122 -22.46 -7.31 9.19
N THR A 123 -22.89 -6.07 9.11
CA THR A 123 -24.30 -5.68 8.97
C THR A 123 -24.78 -5.59 7.53
N GLY A 124 -23.93 -5.94 6.54
CA GLY A 124 -24.28 -5.92 5.12
C GLY A 124 -24.43 -4.51 4.53
N LYS A 125 -23.83 -3.49 5.14
CA LYS A 125 -23.76 -2.13 4.57
C LYS A 125 -22.82 -2.08 3.38
N VAL A 126 -21.74 -2.85 3.40
CA VAL A 126 -20.81 -2.98 2.26
C VAL A 126 -21.41 -3.93 1.25
N LYS A 127 -21.50 -3.49 0.01
CA LYS A 127 -22.13 -4.22 -1.10
C LYS A 127 -21.16 -4.42 -2.25
N LYS A 128 -21.48 -5.36 -3.10
CA LYS A 128 -20.78 -5.58 -4.38
C LYS A 128 -20.78 -4.28 -5.20
N GLY A 129 -19.61 -3.94 -5.73
CA GLY A 129 -19.39 -2.74 -6.52
C GLY A 129 -18.95 -1.51 -5.71
N ASP A 130 -19.00 -1.57 -4.38
CA ASP A 130 -18.58 -0.44 -3.54
C ASP A 130 -17.06 -0.22 -3.61
N VAL A 131 -16.67 1.05 -3.54
CA VAL A 131 -15.33 1.45 -3.13
C VAL A 131 -15.38 1.80 -1.65
N VAL A 132 -14.90 0.90 -0.82
CA VAL A 132 -14.89 1.04 0.63
C VAL A 132 -13.75 1.97 1.03
N ILE A 133 -14.06 3.09 1.68
CA ILE A 133 -13.08 4.08 2.14
C ILE A 133 -13.00 4.06 3.65
N ILE A 134 -11.79 3.80 4.18
CA ILE A 134 -11.49 3.91 5.60
C ILE A 134 -10.55 5.09 5.80
N ARG A 135 -10.99 6.09 6.52
CA ARG A 135 -10.25 7.33 6.71
C ARG A 135 -9.94 7.63 8.18
N TYR A 136 -9.04 8.60 8.41
CA TYR A 136 -8.50 8.94 9.74
C TYR A 136 -7.69 7.79 10.37
N GLU A 137 -7.08 6.96 9.54
CA GLU A 137 -6.17 5.87 9.94
C GLU A 137 -4.72 6.12 9.48
N GLY A 138 -4.45 7.35 8.98
CA GLY A 138 -3.12 7.81 8.59
C GLY A 138 -2.21 8.15 9.78
N PRO A 139 -0.98 8.64 9.52
CA PRO A 139 0.05 8.84 10.54
C PRO A 139 -0.38 9.74 11.69
N LYS A 140 -1.17 10.80 11.44
CA LYS A 140 -1.70 11.70 12.47
C LYS A 140 -3.07 11.26 12.99
N GLY A 141 -3.92 10.76 12.11
CA GLY A 141 -5.27 10.31 12.44
C GLY A 141 -5.28 9.08 13.35
N ALA A 142 -4.38 8.13 13.10
CA ALA A 142 -4.13 6.96 13.94
C ALA A 142 -2.61 6.83 14.18
N PRO A 143 -2.05 7.48 15.22
CA PRO A 143 -0.63 7.57 15.45
C PRO A 143 0.09 6.22 15.41
N GLY A 144 1.10 6.09 14.53
CA GLY A 144 1.81 4.86 14.26
C GLY A 144 1.20 4.00 13.16
N MET A 145 0.10 4.42 12.53
CA MET A 145 -0.59 3.70 11.46
C MET A 145 -0.73 2.20 11.75
N PRO A 146 -1.58 1.79 12.72
CA PRO A 146 -1.78 0.38 13.01
C PRO A 146 -2.15 -0.40 11.75
N GLU A 147 -1.58 -1.58 11.60
CA GLU A 147 -1.86 -2.43 10.45
C GLU A 147 -3.29 -3.00 10.53
N MET A 148 -4.10 -2.69 9.53
CA MET A 148 -5.49 -3.15 9.49
C MET A 148 -5.57 -4.52 8.80
N LEU A 149 -5.75 -5.58 9.61
CA LEU A 149 -5.93 -6.97 9.14
C LEU A 149 -7.40 -7.37 9.01
N LYS A 150 -8.24 -6.89 9.93
CA LYS A 150 -9.65 -7.29 10.01
C LYS A 150 -10.49 -6.89 8.80
N PRO A 151 -10.42 -5.66 8.27
CA PRO A 151 -11.25 -5.26 7.13
C PRO A 151 -11.05 -6.16 5.91
N THR A 152 -9.79 -6.44 5.54
CA THR A 152 -9.49 -7.31 4.39
C THR A 152 -9.97 -8.74 4.61
N SER A 153 -9.76 -9.30 5.81
CA SER A 153 -10.24 -10.63 6.18
C SER A 153 -11.77 -10.71 6.22
N SER A 154 -12.43 -9.67 6.75
CA SER A 154 -13.89 -9.60 6.82
C SER A 154 -14.53 -9.50 5.44
N ILE A 155 -13.95 -8.71 4.52
CA ILE A 155 -14.38 -8.61 3.11
C ILE A 155 -14.24 -9.96 2.42
N MET A 156 -13.12 -10.66 2.62
CA MET A 156 -12.92 -12.01 2.07
C MET A 156 -13.93 -13.00 2.64
N GLY A 157 -14.14 -12.98 3.96
CA GLY A 157 -15.12 -13.83 4.65
C GLY A 157 -16.57 -13.57 4.23
N ALA A 158 -16.90 -12.35 3.83
CA ALA A 158 -18.21 -11.99 3.28
C ALA A 158 -18.37 -12.34 1.79
N GLY A 159 -17.35 -12.93 1.14
CA GLY A 159 -17.37 -13.26 -0.29
C GLY A 159 -17.21 -12.05 -1.22
N LEU A 160 -16.82 -10.89 -0.71
CA LEU A 160 -16.71 -9.62 -1.45
C LEU A 160 -15.29 -9.32 -1.96
N GLY A 161 -14.32 -10.20 -1.75
CA GLY A 161 -12.89 -9.93 -1.99
C GLY A 161 -12.52 -9.56 -3.42
N LYS A 162 -13.33 -9.90 -4.42
CA LYS A 162 -13.16 -9.51 -5.84
C LYS A 162 -14.21 -8.49 -6.29
N GLU A 163 -15.14 -8.14 -5.42
CA GLU A 163 -16.34 -7.40 -5.76
C GLU A 163 -16.30 -5.96 -5.25
N VAL A 164 -15.33 -5.63 -4.42
CA VAL A 164 -15.13 -4.28 -3.85
C VAL A 164 -13.67 -3.86 -3.95
N ALA A 165 -13.44 -2.55 -4.02
CA ALA A 165 -12.13 -1.97 -3.75
C ALA A 165 -12.07 -1.42 -2.33
N LEU A 166 -10.87 -1.41 -1.72
CA LEU A 166 -10.63 -0.94 -0.37
C LEU A 166 -9.55 0.14 -0.37
N ILE A 167 -9.88 1.34 0.09
CA ILE A 167 -8.99 2.51 0.11
C ILE A 167 -8.84 3.03 1.53
N THR A 168 -7.63 3.45 1.91
CA THR A 168 -7.37 4.07 3.20
C THR A 168 -6.19 5.05 3.17
N ASP A 169 -6.21 6.05 4.05
CA ASP A 169 -5.04 6.85 4.39
C ASP A 169 -4.11 6.16 5.39
N GLY A 170 -4.57 5.06 5.98
CA GLY A 170 -3.77 4.15 6.79
C GLY A 170 -3.05 3.07 5.95
N ARG A 171 -2.82 1.88 6.52
CA ARG A 171 -2.14 0.77 5.85
C ARG A 171 -2.83 -0.58 6.04
N PHE A 172 -2.63 -1.45 5.06
CA PHE A 172 -3.05 -2.84 5.10
C PHE A 172 -1.85 -3.79 5.16
N SER A 173 -2.10 -5.03 5.56
CA SER A 173 -1.10 -6.10 5.53
C SER A 173 -0.64 -6.40 4.10
N GLY A 174 0.64 -6.73 3.93
CA GLY A 174 1.19 -7.24 2.68
C GLY A 174 0.54 -8.56 2.21
N GLY A 175 -0.07 -9.34 3.14
CA GLY A 175 -0.86 -10.54 2.83
C GLY A 175 -2.31 -10.27 2.41
N SER A 176 -2.74 -9.01 2.33
CA SER A 176 -4.10 -8.65 1.90
C SER A 176 -4.37 -9.08 0.46
N HIS A 177 -5.61 -9.52 0.23
CA HIS A 177 -6.12 -9.90 -1.09
C HIS A 177 -7.22 -8.92 -1.53
N GLY A 178 -7.44 -8.83 -2.85
CA GLY A 178 -8.40 -7.93 -3.46
C GLY A 178 -7.77 -6.61 -3.92
N PHE A 179 -8.60 -5.70 -4.41
CA PHE A 179 -8.18 -4.39 -4.91
C PHE A 179 -7.96 -3.45 -3.72
N VAL A 180 -6.71 -3.29 -3.30
CA VAL A 180 -6.35 -2.62 -2.04
C VAL A 180 -5.40 -1.46 -2.28
N VAL A 181 -5.78 -0.27 -1.82
CA VAL A 181 -5.01 0.98 -1.91
C VAL A 181 -4.84 1.56 -0.51
N GLY A 182 -3.60 1.69 -0.06
CA GLY A 182 -3.25 2.31 1.22
C GLY A 182 -2.41 3.57 1.06
N HIS A 183 -2.05 4.16 2.18
CA HIS A 183 -1.17 5.33 2.25
C HIS A 183 -1.65 6.51 1.38
N VAL A 184 -2.98 6.70 1.26
CA VAL A 184 -3.52 7.86 0.54
C VAL A 184 -3.01 9.13 1.22
N ALA A 185 -2.27 9.93 0.47
CA ALA A 185 -1.67 11.17 0.96
C ALA A 185 -2.08 12.37 0.11
N PRO A 186 -2.36 13.52 0.74
CA PRO A 186 -2.41 13.77 2.20
C PRO A 186 -3.52 12.99 2.92
N GLU A 187 -3.26 12.59 4.19
CA GLU A 187 -4.24 11.87 5.00
C GLU A 187 -5.49 12.73 5.35
N ALA A 188 -6.58 12.07 5.74
CA ALA A 188 -7.83 12.75 6.12
C ALA A 188 -7.66 13.72 7.31
N GLN A 189 -6.85 13.37 8.31
CA GLN A 189 -6.65 14.19 9.52
C GLN A 189 -6.06 15.57 9.24
N VAL A 190 -5.33 15.74 8.15
CA VAL A 190 -4.81 17.05 7.69
C VAL A 190 -5.65 17.68 6.58
N GLY A 191 -6.80 17.09 6.29
CA GLY A 191 -7.72 17.57 5.25
C GLY A 191 -7.27 17.21 3.84
N GLY A 192 -6.60 16.08 3.64
CA GLY A 192 -6.46 15.46 2.32
C GLY A 192 -7.82 15.18 1.69
N ASN A 193 -7.90 15.10 0.38
CA ASN A 193 -9.18 14.98 -0.32
C ASN A 193 -9.97 13.71 0.04
N ILE A 194 -9.32 12.68 0.57
CA ILE A 194 -9.98 11.51 1.13
C ILE A 194 -10.95 11.87 2.28
N ALA A 195 -10.67 12.96 3.04
CA ALA A 195 -11.57 13.48 4.07
C ALA A 195 -12.87 14.08 3.52
N LEU A 196 -12.87 14.46 2.24
CA LEU A 196 -13.96 15.17 1.58
C LEU A 196 -14.90 14.23 0.83
N VAL A 197 -14.56 12.95 0.71
CA VAL A 197 -15.38 11.95 0.04
C VAL A 197 -16.68 11.74 0.82
N GLU A 198 -17.79 11.74 0.12
CA GLU A 198 -19.12 11.44 0.64
C GLU A 198 -19.62 10.08 0.14
N ASN A 199 -20.56 9.47 0.86
CA ASN A 199 -21.16 8.22 0.41
C ASN A 199 -21.88 8.40 -0.93
N GLY A 200 -21.57 7.53 -1.89
CA GLY A 200 -22.12 7.57 -3.23
C GLY A 200 -21.28 8.32 -4.26
N ASP A 201 -20.24 9.06 -3.86
CA ASP A 201 -19.28 9.63 -4.81
C ASP A 201 -18.66 8.53 -5.66
N ILE A 202 -18.48 8.77 -6.93
CA ILE A 202 -17.82 7.79 -7.81
C ILE A 202 -16.31 7.93 -7.66
N ILE A 203 -15.66 6.82 -7.33
CA ILE A 203 -14.21 6.72 -7.27
C ILE A 203 -13.72 5.85 -8.41
N ALA A 204 -12.77 6.36 -9.18
CA ALA A 204 -12.10 5.66 -10.27
C ALA A 204 -10.64 5.38 -9.93
N ILE A 205 -10.25 4.10 -10.05
CA ILE A 205 -8.88 3.62 -9.83
C ILE A 205 -8.42 2.95 -11.12
N ASP A 206 -7.26 3.38 -11.64
CA ASP A 206 -6.66 2.83 -12.84
C ASP A 206 -5.17 2.55 -12.60
N ALA A 207 -4.84 1.27 -12.43
CA ALA A 207 -3.46 0.84 -12.24
C ALA A 207 -2.64 0.78 -13.54
N VAL A 208 -3.27 0.87 -14.71
CA VAL A 208 -2.55 0.98 -16.00
C VAL A 208 -1.94 2.38 -16.12
N ASN A 209 -2.76 3.40 -15.88
CA ASN A 209 -2.36 4.80 -15.95
C ASN A 209 -1.83 5.34 -14.61
N ASN A 210 -1.84 4.51 -13.54
CA ASN A 210 -1.45 4.89 -12.19
C ASN A 210 -2.25 6.08 -11.64
N THR A 211 -3.56 6.07 -11.81
CA THR A 211 -4.44 7.15 -11.34
C THR A 211 -5.46 6.70 -10.31
N ILE A 212 -5.84 7.63 -9.43
CA ILE A 212 -6.91 7.47 -8.44
C ILE A 212 -7.66 8.79 -8.27
N ASN A 213 -8.94 8.81 -8.61
CA ASN A 213 -9.73 10.02 -8.65
C ASN A 213 -11.10 9.85 -7.98
N ILE A 214 -11.60 10.96 -7.43
CA ILE A 214 -13.00 11.16 -7.13
C ILE A 214 -13.62 11.95 -8.29
N GLU A 215 -14.74 11.48 -8.82
CA GLU A 215 -15.39 12.07 -10.00
C GLU A 215 -16.40 13.15 -9.58
N ILE A 216 -15.89 14.24 -9.01
CA ILE A 216 -16.63 15.47 -8.74
C ILE A 216 -15.87 16.66 -9.35
N SER A 217 -16.53 17.79 -9.50
CA SER A 217 -15.87 18.99 -10.02
C SER A 217 -14.89 19.60 -9.00
N ASP A 218 -13.91 20.35 -9.52
CA ASP A 218 -12.96 21.07 -8.66
C ASP A 218 -13.67 22.10 -7.77
N ASP A 219 -14.75 22.74 -8.26
CA ASP A 219 -15.56 23.67 -7.49
C ASP A 219 -16.26 22.98 -6.31
N GLU A 220 -16.83 21.80 -6.53
CA GLU A 220 -17.45 21.01 -5.47
C GLU A 220 -16.40 20.56 -4.45
N LEU A 221 -15.24 20.10 -4.91
CA LEU A 221 -14.15 19.71 -4.03
C LEU A 221 -13.68 20.90 -3.17
N ALA A 222 -13.56 22.08 -3.76
CA ALA A 222 -13.20 23.32 -3.06
C ALA A 222 -14.28 23.73 -2.05
N GLU A 223 -15.57 23.61 -2.40
CA GLU A 223 -16.68 23.87 -1.50
C GLU A 223 -16.65 22.93 -0.29
N ARG A 224 -16.52 21.62 -0.50
CA ARG A 224 -16.39 20.63 0.57
C ARG A 224 -15.17 20.93 1.46
N LYS A 225 -14.04 21.30 0.86
CA LYS A 225 -12.82 21.68 1.57
C LYS A 225 -13.03 22.91 2.46
N SER A 226 -13.78 23.91 2.01
CA SER A 226 -14.07 25.12 2.80
C SER A 226 -14.91 24.84 4.05
N LYS A 227 -15.73 23.79 4.02
CA LYS A 227 -16.61 23.36 5.12
C LYS A 227 -15.95 22.36 6.06
N TRP A 228 -14.90 21.68 5.59
CA TRP A 228 -14.22 20.64 6.37
C TRP A 228 -13.51 21.23 7.59
N LYS A 229 -13.60 20.50 8.70
CA LYS A 229 -12.89 20.82 9.95
C LYS A 229 -12.19 19.57 10.44
N ALA A 230 -10.92 19.72 10.82
CA ALA A 230 -10.16 18.62 11.39
C ALA A 230 -10.84 18.06 12.65
N PRO A 231 -11.12 16.76 12.71
CA PRO A 231 -11.57 16.14 13.96
C PRO A 231 -10.46 16.20 15.00
N ALA A 232 -10.82 16.06 16.27
CA ALA A 232 -9.85 15.98 17.36
C ALA A 232 -8.92 14.78 17.15
N LEU A 233 -7.63 14.93 17.52
CA LEU A 233 -6.70 13.81 17.49
C LEU A 233 -7.17 12.70 18.42
N LYS A 234 -7.05 11.44 18.01
CA LYS A 234 -7.36 10.26 18.84
C LYS A 234 -6.49 10.19 20.10
N ALA A 235 -5.22 10.63 20.00
CA ALA A 235 -4.31 10.74 21.14
C ALA A 235 -4.25 12.20 21.63
N THR A 236 -4.52 12.44 22.90
CA THR A 236 -4.57 13.77 23.51
C THR A 236 -3.38 14.06 24.43
N ASN A 237 -2.57 13.05 24.76
CA ASN A 237 -1.39 13.17 25.63
C ASN A 237 -0.37 12.04 25.38
N GLY A 238 0.77 12.10 26.05
CA GLY A 238 1.81 11.06 26.00
C GLY A 238 2.57 10.97 24.68
N ALA A 239 3.20 9.82 24.45
CA ALA A 239 4.07 9.57 23.30
C ALA A 239 3.31 9.66 21.97
N LEU A 240 2.12 9.06 21.87
CA LEU A 240 1.31 9.07 20.65
C LEU A 240 0.86 10.49 20.28
N TYR A 241 0.55 11.35 21.25
CA TYR A 241 0.24 12.75 20.99
C TYR A 241 1.45 13.50 20.42
N LYS A 242 2.63 13.31 21.03
CA LYS A 242 3.86 13.91 20.52
C LYS A 242 4.14 13.46 19.09
N TYR A 243 4.03 12.17 18.83
CA TYR A 243 4.18 11.60 17.49
C TYR A 243 3.20 12.25 16.49
N ALA A 244 1.90 12.28 16.78
CA ALA A 244 0.89 12.87 15.90
C ALA A 244 1.15 14.36 15.59
N LYS A 245 1.82 15.10 16.50
CA LYS A 245 2.18 16.50 16.29
C LYS A 245 3.38 16.70 15.37
N THR A 246 4.33 15.76 15.36
CA THR A 246 5.62 15.92 14.67
C THR A 246 5.73 15.07 13.41
N VAL A 247 4.96 13.99 13.29
CA VAL A 247 5.06 13.07 12.15
C VAL A 247 4.75 13.75 10.82
N SER A 248 5.57 13.49 9.83
CA SER A 248 5.39 13.94 8.45
C SER A 248 4.35 13.10 7.71
N SER A 249 3.97 13.52 6.49
CA SER A 249 3.08 12.75 5.60
C SER A 249 3.65 11.36 5.28
N ALA A 250 2.76 10.40 5.01
CA ALA A 250 3.18 9.07 4.53
C ALA A 250 4.01 9.16 3.24
N SER A 251 3.74 10.13 2.38
CA SER A 251 4.54 10.41 1.17
C SER A 251 5.98 10.82 1.46
N LYS A 252 6.26 11.28 2.68
CA LYS A 252 7.60 11.67 3.17
C LYS A 252 8.22 10.65 4.13
N GLY A 253 7.61 9.47 4.28
CA GLY A 253 8.14 8.38 5.08
C GLY A 253 7.74 8.37 6.56
N CYS A 254 6.75 9.19 6.99
CA CYS A 254 6.29 9.25 8.39
C CYS A 254 7.42 9.51 9.40
N VAL A 255 8.39 10.34 9.03
CA VAL A 255 9.50 10.73 9.91
C VAL A 255 9.06 11.77 10.93
N THR A 256 9.74 11.84 12.06
CA THR A 256 9.45 12.78 13.17
C THR A 256 10.55 13.82 13.38
N ASP A 257 11.61 13.72 12.63
CA ASP A 257 12.79 14.57 12.59
C ASP A 257 12.86 15.27 11.23
N GLU A 258 12.12 16.36 11.09
CA GLU A 258 12.31 17.24 9.94
C GLU A 258 13.59 18.07 10.17
N PHE A 259 14.50 17.98 9.20
CA PHE A 259 15.71 18.82 9.10
C PHE A 259 15.49 19.98 8.13
#